data_42dfa0aaa4ff618031a99487723dd690
#
_entry.id   42dfa0aaa4ff618031a99487723dd690
#
_cell.length_a   1.000
_cell.length_b   1.000
_cell.length_c   1.000
_cell.angle_alpha   90.00
_cell.angle_beta   90.00
_cell.angle_gamma   90.00
#
_symmetry.space_group_name_H-M   'P 1'
#
loop_
_entity.id
_entity.type
_entity.pdbx_description
1 polymer ?
#
loop_
_entity_poly.entity_id
_entity_poly.type
_entity_poly.pdbx_seq_one_letter_code
_entity_poly.pdbx_strand_id
1 'polypeptide(L)'
;MDKKADLATLGVRAGQVRTEFNEHAEALFLTSSFVFDNAEQAAARFTGSEGGFVYSRFTNPTVATFQDRLAALEGAESCIATASGMSAILATAMALLKSGDHIVCSSAVFGATVQLFGTILARFGVDTSFVSPTRVDEWRRALRPSTKMLF
;
A
#
# COMPACT_ATOMS: atom_id res chain seq x y z
N MET A 1 14.04 -24.97 3.89
CA MET A 1 13.66 -25.47 2.55
C MET A 1 13.43 -24.24 1.65
N ASP A 2 14.50 -23.61 1.18
CA ASP A 2 14.38 -22.33 0.47
C ASP A 2 15.02 -22.38 -0.89
N LYS A 3 14.37 -23.12 -1.79
CA LYS A 3 14.44 -22.75 -3.20
C LYS A 3 13.51 -21.56 -3.34
N LYS A 4 14.05 -20.37 -3.60
CA LYS A 4 13.26 -19.21 -3.99
C LYS A 4 12.34 -19.66 -5.12
N ALA A 5 11.02 -19.68 -4.86
CA ALA A 5 10.04 -19.98 -5.88
C ALA A 5 10.21 -18.96 -7.02
N ASP A 6 10.03 -19.38 -8.27
CA ASP A 6 10.06 -18.47 -9.40
C ASP A 6 8.86 -17.51 -9.38
N LEU A 7 8.95 -16.44 -10.14
CA LEU A 7 7.94 -15.38 -10.17
C LEU A 7 6.55 -15.91 -10.58
N ALA A 8 6.49 -16.90 -11.48
CA ALA A 8 5.23 -17.50 -11.92
C ALA A 8 4.56 -18.27 -10.77
N THR A 9 5.35 -19.00 -10.00
CA THR A 9 4.86 -19.72 -8.80
C THR A 9 4.40 -18.74 -7.71
N LEU A 10 5.16 -17.68 -7.45
CA LEU A 10 4.76 -16.63 -6.51
C LEU A 10 3.45 -15.97 -6.94
N GLY A 11 3.30 -15.64 -8.23
CA GLY A 11 2.08 -15.03 -8.77
C GLY A 11 0.82 -15.86 -8.59
N VAL A 12 0.96 -17.18 -8.43
CA VAL A 12 -0.18 -18.11 -8.27
C VAL A 12 -0.37 -18.54 -6.82
N ARG A 13 0.70 -18.63 -6.03
CA ARG A 13 0.65 -19.33 -4.73
C ARG A 13 1.00 -18.48 -3.51
N ALA A 14 1.70 -17.37 -3.67
CA ALA A 14 2.07 -16.55 -2.53
C ALA A 14 0.84 -15.98 -1.82
N GLY A 15 0.87 -15.90 -0.50
CA GLY A 15 -0.21 -15.40 0.34
C GLY A 15 -1.43 -16.32 0.46
N GLN A 16 -1.46 -17.47 -0.24
CA GLN A 16 -2.58 -18.39 -0.16
C GLN A 16 -2.58 -19.15 1.18
N VAL A 17 -3.62 -18.88 1.98
CA VAL A 17 -3.94 -19.65 3.19
C VAL A 17 -5.21 -20.46 2.89
N ARG A 18 -5.10 -21.79 2.93
CA ARG A 18 -6.22 -22.69 2.71
C ARG A 18 -7.11 -22.77 3.93
N THR A 19 -8.41 -22.92 3.70
CA THR A 19 -9.37 -23.22 4.76
C THR A 19 -9.33 -24.73 5.12
N GLU A 20 -10.21 -25.14 6.00
CA GLU A 20 -10.40 -26.56 6.36
C GLU A 20 -10.76 -27.46 5.17
N PHE A 21 -11.24 -26.89 4.06
CA PHE A 21 -11.61 -27.63 2.84
C PHE A 21 -10.42 -27.88 1.90
N ASN A 22 -9.23 -27.34 2.19
CA ASN A 22 -8.02 -27.52 1.37
C ASN A 22 -8.22 -27.14 -0.11
N GLU A 23 -8.99 -26.11 -0.38
CA GLU A 23 -9.32 -25.63 -1.72
C GLU A 23 -8.08 -25.27 -2.53
N HIS A 24 -8.18 -25.46 -3.85
CA HIS A 24 -7.06 -25.21 -4.76
C HIS A 24 -6.84 -23.70 -5.02
N ALA A 25 -7.92 -22.97 -5.18
CA ALA A 25 -7.91 -21.51 -5.37
C ALA A 25 -8.25 -20.79 -4.06
N GLU A 26 -7.94 -19.51 -3.96
CA GLU A 26 -8.26 -18.70 -2.79
C GLU A 26 -9.76 -18.59 -2.58
N ALA A 27 -10.21 -18.77 -1.34
CA ALA A 27 -11.59 -18.50 -0.95
C ALA A 27 -11.88 -16.99 -0.97
N LEU A 28 -13.08 -16.61 -1.37
CA LEU A 28 -13.55 -15.22 -1.32
C LEU A 28 -14.39 -15.01 -0.06
N PHE A 29 -13.90 -14.18 0.83
CA PHE A 29 -14.55 -13.85 2.11
C PHE A 29 -15.44 -12.61 1.95
N LEU A 30 -16.66 -12.80 1.50
CA LEU A 30 -17.65 -11.75 1.28
C LEU A 30 -18.42 -11.44 2.57
N THR A 31 -17.69 -11.00 3.59
CA THR A 31 -18.27 -10.65 4.91
C THR A 31 -17.78 -9.29 5.36
N SER A 32 -18.55 -8.62 6.20
CA SER A 32 -18.18 -7.35 6.83
C SER A 32 -17.42 -7.55 8.14
N SER A 33 -17.71 -8.63 8.88
CA SER A 33 -17.17 -8.86 10.22
C SER A 33 -16.90 -10.35 10.46
N PHE A 34 -16.14 -10.61 11.52
CA PHE A 34 -15.75 -11.95 11.94
C PHE A 34 -16.22 -12.19 13.37
N VAL A 35 -16.55 -13.42 13.71
CA VAL A 35 -16.98 -13.81 15.05
C VAL A 35 -15.78 -14.11 15.94
N PHE A 36 -15.99 -14.05 17.25
CA PHE A 36 -15.00 -14.33 18.28
C PHE A 36 -15.52 -15.43 19.19
N ASP A 37 -14.62 -16.18 19.78
CA ASP A 37 -14.95 -17.27 20.70
C ASP A 37 -15.51 -16.72 22.03
N ASN A 38 -15.00 -15.56 22.47
CA ASN A 38 -15.40 -14.91 23.71
C ASN A 38 -15.02 -13.40 23.69
N ALA A 39 -15.39 -12.69 24.75
CA ALA A 39 -15.14 -11.26 24.86
C ALA A 39 -13.64 -10.93 25.03
N GLU A 40 -12.88 -11.80 25.68
CA GLU A 40 -11.43 -11.63 25.86
C GLU A 40 -10.71 -11.69 24.53
N GLN A 41 -11.06 -12.65 23.66
CA GLN A 41 -10.51 -12.76 22.32
C GLN A 41 -10.89 -11.54 21.46
N ALA A 42 -12.13 -11.07 21.55
CA ALA A 42 -12.55 -9.86 20.86
C ALA A 42 -11.67 -8.66 21.27
N ALA A 43 -11.50 -8.43 22.57
CA ALA A 43 -10.66 -7.36 23.09
C ALA A 43 -9.20 -7.49 22.64
N ALA A 44 -8.64 -8.71 22.67
CA ALA A 44 -7.27 -9.00 22.25
C ALA A 44 -7.05 -8.68 20.75
N ARG A 45 -8.00 -9.04 19.88
CA ARG A 45 -7.90 -8.75 18.45
C ARG A 45 -8.10 -7.27 18.13
N PHE A 46 -9.01 -6.58 18.82
CA PHE A 46 -9.19 -5.14 18.63
C PHE A 46 -7.98 -4.31 19.10
N THR A 47 -7.28 -4.77 20.13
CA THR A 47 -6.04 -4.12 20.63
C THR A 47 -4.78 -4.54 19.86
N GLY A 48 -4.87 -5.56 18.98
CA GLY A 48 -3.75 -6.09 18.24
C GLY A 48 -2.80 -6.98 19.06
N SER A 49 -3.18 -7.36 20.28
CA SER A 49 -2.41 -8.29 21.12
C SER A 49 -2.57 -9.76 20.66
N GLU A 50 -3.65 -10.06 19.92
CA GLU A 50 -3.85 -11.31 19.21
C GLU A 50 -4.07 -11.03 17.72
N GLY A 51 -3.41 -11.79 16.85
CA GLY A 51 -3.62 -11.72 15.40
C GLY A 51 -4.99 -12.26 14.99
N GLY A 52 -5.54 -11.75 13.89
CA GLY A 52 -6.80 -12.25 13.35
C GLY A 52 -7.60 -11.17 12.63
N PHE A 53 -8.74 -11.58 12.10
CA PHE A 53 -9.65 -10.67 11.39
C PHE A 53 -10.75 -10.19 12.33
N VAL A 54 -11.07 -8.91 12.23
CA VAL A 54 -12.07 -8.24 13.06
C VAL A 54 -13.21 -7.72 12.19
N TYR A 55 -12.85 -6.91 11.21
CA TYR A 55 -13.80 -6.24 10.32
C TYR A 55 -13.12 -5.96 8.98
N SER A 56 -13.81 -6.24 7.87
CA SER A 56 -13.23 -6.24 6.52
C SER A 56 -12.67 -4.89 6.06
N ARG A 57 -13.10 -3.77 6.65
CA ARG A 57 -12.51 -2.46 6.39
C ARG A 57 -11.08 -2.35 6.90
N PHE A 58 -10.73 -3.06 7.96
CA PHE A 58 -9.37 -3.10 8.49
C PHE A 58 -8.55 -4.19 7.82
N THR A 59 -9.06 -5.43 7.87
CA THR A 59 -8.40 -6.61 7.30
C THR A 59 -9.44 -7.63 6.86
N ASN A 60 -9.15 -8.33 5.75
CA ASN A 60 -9.98 -9.39 5.22
C ASN A 60 -9.07 -10.46 4.59
N PRO A 61 -9.33 -11.76 4.76
CA PRO A 61 -8.46 -12.81 4.22
C PRO A 61 -8.22 -12.70 2.71
N THR A 62 -9.23 -12.35 1.93
CA THR A 62 -9.10 -12.14 0.47
C THR A 62 -8.13 -10.99 0.15
N VAL A 63 -8.26 -9.87 0.87
CA VAL A 63 -7.38 -8.70 0.70
C VAL A 63 -5.97 -9.02 1.19
N ALA A 64 -5.84 -9.73 2.31
CA ALA A 64 -4.55 -10.15 2.84
C ALA A 64 -3.80 -11.05 1.82
N THR A 65 -4.48 -12.02 1.20
CA THR A 65 -3.88 -12.85 0.14
C THR A 65 -3.33 -12.02 -1.02
N PHE A 66 -4.08 -10.99 -1.44
CA PHE A 66 -3.61 -10.07 -2.50
C PHE A 66 -2.37 -9.29 -2.06
N GLN A 67 -2.40 -8.73 -0.84
CA GLN A 67 -1.29 -7.95 -0.28
C GLN A 67 -0.02 -8.78 -0.15
N ASP A 68 -0.11 -9.98 0.42
CA ASP A 68 1.02 -10.89 0.61
C ASP A 68 1.61 -11.35 -0.72
N ARG A 69 0.74 -11.63 -1.71
CA ARG A 69 1.17 -12.01 -3.06
C ARG A 69 1.90 -10.89 -3.77
N LEU A 70 1.37 -9.68 -3.72
CA LEU A 70 2.02 -8.53 -4.34
C LEU A 70 3.34 -8.20 -3.66
N ALA A 71 3.39 -8.23 -2.33
CA ALA A 71 4.63 -8.06 -1.58
C ALA A 71 5.68 -9.09 -1.99
N ALA A 72 5.29 -10.37 -2.12
CA ALA A 72 6.20 -11.42 -2.55
C ALA A 72 6.72 -11.24 -3.99
N LEU A 73 5.87 -10.76 -4.91
CA LEU A 73 6.25 -10.47 -6.29
C LEU A 73 7.21 -9.30 -6.41
N GLU A 74 7.00 -8.25 -5.63
CA GLU A 74 7.84 -7.04 -5.58
C GLU A 74 9.09 -7.22 -4.70
N GLY A 75 9.21 -8.33 -3.97
CA GLY A 75 10.27 -8.55 -2.99
C GLY A 75 10.20 -7.58 -1.81
N ALA A 76 9.00 -7.07 -1.50
CA ALA A 76 8.74 -6.16 -0.42
C ALA A 76 8.42 -6.91 0.88
N GLU A 77 8.63 -6.25 2.02
CA GLU A 77 8.29 -6.78 3.34
C GLU A 77 6.78 -6.86 3.56
N SER A 78 6.04 -5.88 3.04
CA SER A 78 4.59 -5.82 3.16
C SER A 78 3.96 -5.00 2.02
N CYS A 79 2.65 -5.13 1.86
CA CYS A 79 1.86 -4.36 0.92
C CYS A 79 0.54 -3.94 1.58
N ILE A 80 0.05 -2.76 1.23
CA ILE A 80 -1.27 -2.27 1.64
C ILE A 80 -2.09 -2.05 0.37
N ALA A 81 -3.20 -2.76 0.25
CA ALA A 81 -4.14 -2.59 -0.84
C ALA A 81 -5.07 -1.39 -0.58
N THR A 82 -5.33 -0.64 -1.63
CA THR A 82 -6.27 0.48 -1.61
C THR A 82 -7.31 0.34 -2.72
N ALA A 83 -8.41 1.08 -2.63
CA ALA A 83 -9.51 0.99 -3.58
C ALA A 83 -9.16 1.48 -4.99
N SER A 84 -8.04 2.21 -5.15
CA SER A 84 -7.58 2.72 -6.46
C SER A 84 -6.10 3.12 -6.39
N GLY A 85 -5.44 3.20 -7.57
CA GLY A 85 -4.07 3.71 -7.66
C GLY A 85 -3.92 5.14 -7.13
N MET A 86 -4.91 6.00 -7.34
CA MET A 86 -4.89 7.36 -6.78
C MET A 86 -4.98 7.37 -5.25
N SER A 87 -5.74 6.43 -4.66
CA SER A 87 -5.74 6.24 -3.20
C SER A 87 -4.40 5.75 -2.69
N ALA A 88 -3.70 4.88 -3.44
CA ALA A 88 -2.35 4.44 -3.09
C ALA A 88 -1.35 5.62 -3.10
N ILE A 89 -1.39 6.44 -4.14
CA ILE A 89 -0.52 7.63 -4.24
C ILE A 89 -0.80 8.61 -3.11
N LEU A 90 -2.09 8.90 -2.83
CA LEU A 90 -2.48 9.78 -1.74
C LEU A 90 -2.02 9.21 -0.39
N ALA A 91 -2.30 7.94 -0.12
CA ALA A 91 -1.91 7.29 1.14
C ALA A 91 -0.39 7.32 1.35
N THR A 92 0.39 7.07 0.29
CA THR A 92 1.86 7.16 0.32
C THR A 92 2.32 8.58 0.68
N ALA A 93 1.75 9.60 0.01
CA ALA A 93 2.10 10.98 0.29
C ALA A 93 1.75 11.37 1.73
N MET A 94 0.55 11.02 2.20
CA MET A 94 0.09 11.32 3.56
C MET A 94 0.88 10.59 4.65
N ALA A 95 1.40 9.38 4.35
CA ALA A 95 2.21 8.62 5.30
C ALA A 95 3.64 9.17 5.43
N LEU A 96 4.19 9.71 4.35
CA LEU A 96 5.61 10.11 4.29
C LEU A 96 5.84 11.61 4.44
N LEU A 97 4.83 12.45 4.23
CA LEU A 97 4.95 13.89 4.15
C LEU A 97 4.13 14.61 5.22
N LYS A 98 4.62 15.76 5.62
CA LYS A 98 3.94 16.71 6.50
C LYS A 98 4.01 18.13 5.93
N SER A 99 3.29 19.07 6.52
CA SER A 99 3.39 20.48 6.16
C SER A 99 4.83 20.98 6.24
N GLY A 100 5.26 21.70 5.20
CA GLY A 100 6.63 22.17 5.00
C GLY A 100 7.52 21.25 4.19
N ASP A 101 7.09 20.02 3.92
CA ASP A 101 7.84 19.08 3.08
C ASP A 101 7.67 19.39 1.59
N HIS A 102 8.59 18.87 0.78
CA HIS A 102 8.69 19.11 -0.65
C HIS A 102 8.76 17.80 -1.44
N ILE A 103 8.09 17.78 -2.59
CA ILE A 103 8.11 16.70 -3.59
C ILE A 103 8.83 17.21 -4.85
N VAL A 104 9.74 16.42 -5.41
CA VAL A 104 10.16 16.56 -6.81
C VAL A 104 9.45 15.49 -7.61
N CYS A 105 8.62 15.91 -8.56
CA CYS A 105 7.75 15.02 -9.31
C CYS A 105 8.03 15.11 -10.80
N SER A 106 8.01 13.98 -11.49
CA SER A 106 8.01 13.96 -12.96
C SER A 106 6.81 14.74 -13.51
N SER A 107 7.04 15.59 -14.51
CA SER A 107 5.96 16.26 -15.24
C SER A 107 5.18 15.33 -16.16
N ALA A 108 5.65 14.11 -16.39
CA ALA A 108 5.02 13.11 -17.26
C ALA A 108 4.08 12.15 -16.50
N VAL A 109 3.72 12.47 -15.25
CA VAL A 109 2.73 11.68 -14.50
C VAL A 109 1.30 11.97 -14.98
N PHE A 110 0.37 11.09 -14.62
CA PHE A 110 -1.04 11.26 -14.95
C PHE A 110 -1.62 12.56 -14.39
N GLY A 111 -2.51 13.22 -15.13
CA GLY A 111 -3.04 14.54 -14.78
C GLY A 111 -3.67 14.63 -13.40
N ALA A 112 -4.33 13.55 -12.92
CA ALA A 112 -4.87 13.52 -11.56
C ALA A 112 -3.75 13.54 -10.48
N THR A 113 -2.58 12.97 -10.76
CA THR A 113 -1.42 13.06 -9.86
C THR A 113 -0.84 14.49 -9.85
N VAL A 114 -0.80 15.16 -11.01
CA VAL A 114 -0.41 16.58 -11.08
C VAL A 114 -1.34 17.43 -10.22
N GLN A 115 -2.65 17.21 -10.33
CA GLN A 115 -3.64 17.93 -9.52
C GLN A 115 -3.52 17.61 -8.03
N LEU A 116 -3.32 16.34 -7.69
CA LEU A 116 -3.13 15.91 -6.31
C LEU A 116 -1.94 16.60 -5.67
N PHE A 117 -0.78 16.55 -6.29
CA PHE A 117 0.44 17.14 -5.72
C PHE A 117 0.50 18.65 -5.83
N GLY A 118 0.18 19.22 -6.99
CA GLY A 118 0.31 20.64 -7.23
C GLY A 118 -0.83 21.50 -6.67
N THR A 119 -2.01 20.92 -6.42
CA THR A 119 -3.17 21.70 -5.96
C THR A 119 -3.69 21.22 -4.62
N ILE A 120 -3.92 19.91 -4.46
CA ILE A 120 -4.57 19.39 -3.25
C ILE A 120 -3.60 19.41 -2.09
N LEU A 121 -2.41 18.76 -2.23
CA LEU A 121 -1.43 18.72 -1.16
C LEU A 121 -0.81 20.08 -0.84
N ALA A 122 -0.77 21.01 -1.81
CA ALA A 122 -0.34 22.38 -1.56
C ALA A 122 -1.22 23.09 -0.50
N ARG A 123 -2.53 22.78 -0.45
CA ARG A 123 -3.43 23.30 0.60
C ARG A 123 -3.09 22.78 2.01
N PHE A 124 -2.36 21.70 2.10
CA PHE A 124 -1.88 21.10 3.34
C PHE A 124 -0.41 21.43 3.61
N GLY A 125 0.15 22.38 2.86
CA GLY A 125 1.52 22.88 3.06
C GLY A 125 2.62 21.98 2.50
N VAL A 126 2.31 21.05 1.61
CA VAL A 126 3.31 20.25 0.87
C VAL A 126 3.55 20.92 -0.49
N ASP A 127 4.80 21.28 -0.76
CA ASP A 127 5.20 21.95 -2.00
C ASP A 127 5.67 20.93 -3.05
N THR A 128 5.48 21.22 -4.34
CA THR A 128 5.86 20.31 -5.41
C THR A 128 6.56 21.02 -6.55
N SER A 129 7.73 20.54 -6.95
CA SER A 129 8.43 20.93 -8.17
C SER A 129 8.25 19.86 -9.25
N PHE A 130 7.64 20.24 -10.38
CA PHE A 130 7.53 19.35 -11.53
C PHE A 130 8.74 19.53 -12.46
N VAL A 131 9.36 18.41 -12.85
CA VAL A 131 10.58 18.36 -13.66
C VAL A 131 10.44 17.40 -14.84
N SER A 132 11.24 17.58 -15.88
CA SER A 132 11.27 16.65 -17.00
C SER A 132 11.78 15.27 -16.57
N PRO A 133 11.10 14.16 -16.94
CA PRO A 133 11.52 12.80 -16.56
C PRO A 133 12.89 12.41 -17.11
N THR A 134 13.33 13.02 -18.22
CA THR A 134 14.56 12.67 -18.93
C THR A 134 15.76 13.58 -18.60
N ARG A 135 15.54 14.65 -17.84
CA ARG A 135 16.59 15.66 -17.54
C ARG A 135 17.05 15.60 -16.10
N VAL A 136 18.01 14.74 -15.83
CA VAL A 136 18.56 14.50 -14.47
C VAL A 136 19.08 15.80 -13.82
N ASP A 137 19.58 16.74 -14.60
CA ASP A 137 20.03 18.05 -14.13
C ASP A 137 18.88 18.89 -13.52
N GLU A 138 17.66 18.78 -14.04
CA GLU A 138 16.47 19.43 -13.45
C GLU A 138 16.11 18.82 -12.11
N TRP A 139 16.14 17.48 -11.99
CA TRP A 139 15.91 16.80 -10.72
C TRP A 139 16.87 17.27 -9.64
N ARG A 140 18.19 17.33 -9.96
CA ARG A 140 19.21 17.80 -9.02
C ARG A 140 18.98 19.23 -8.57
N ARG A 141 18.63 20.14 -9.50
CA ARG A 141 18.37 21.56 -9.19
C ARG A 141 17.10 21.77 -8.39
N ALA A 142 16.11 20.89 -8.54
CA ALA A 142 14.85 20.98 -7.81
C ALA A 142 14.96 20.49 -6.36
N LEU A 143 16.02 19.75 -5.99
CA LEU A 143 16.22 19.27 -4.63
C LEU A 143 16.38 20.43 -3.64
N ARG A 144 15.68 20.34 -2.52
CA ARG A 144 15.71 21.28 -1.39
C ARG A 144 15.99 20.51 -0.08
N PRO A 145 16.44 21.15 1.00
CA PRO A 145 16.55 20.49 2.31
C PRO A 145 15.21 19.87 2.80
N SER A 146 14.09 20.45 2.38
CA SER A 146 12.74 19.95 2.68
C SER A 146 12.27 18.85 1.74
N THR A 147 13.02 18.46 0.70
CA THR A 147 12.61 17.38 -0.21
C THR A 147 12.61 16.04 0.51
N LYS A 148 11.46 15.38 0.53
CA LYS A 148 11.25 14.08 1.17
C LYS A 148 10.83 12.99 0.18
N MET A 149 10.31 13.38 -1.00
CA MET A 149 9.82 12.44 -1.99
C MET A 149 10.33 12.81 -3.39
N LEU A 150 10.74 11.81 -4.14
CA LEU A 150 10.91 11.83 -5.60
C LEU A 150 9.85 10.92 -6.21
N PHE A 151 9.07 11.41 -7.17
CA PHE A 151 7.93 10.69 -7.73
C PHE A 151 7.95 10.68 -9.27
#